data_a86377bdd0d83c0ac97d1aa8682a9e65
#
_entry.id   a86377bdd0d83c0ac97d1aa8682a9e65
#
_cell.length_a   1.000
_cell.length_b   1.000
_cell.length_c   1.000
_cell.angle_alpha   90.00
_cell.angle_beta   90.00
_cell.angle_gamma   90.00
#
_symmetry.space_group_name_H-M   'P 1'
#
loop_
_entity.id
_entity.type
_entity.pdbx_description
1 polymer ?
#
loop_
_entity_poly.entity_id
_entity_poly.type
_entity_poly.pdbx_seq_one_letter_code
_entity_poly.pdbx_strand_id
1 'polypeptide(L)'
;EGGTYGQLYASPNLIAANGTWRLPFRGYQRRHDFLRRGASYPEDGEFRWACWEPDRLAGIEAKAEGRVTLIERPCSGRELLLNFRTAPDGWIKAEIVQTIHTPPQPVEAHPGFSLAEAELLTGDSISEAARWQGQTDLSALAGENVALRFHLYKAKLFSVSI
;
A
#
# COMPACT_ATOMS: atom_id res chain seq x y z
N GLU A 1 -10.60 -0.49 -23.18
CA GLU A 1 -11.61 0.57 -23.07
C GLU A 1 -12.66 0.09 -22.07
N GLY A 2 -12.83 0.83 -20.96
CA GLY A 2 -13.72 0.43 -19.89
C GLY A 2 -15.18 0.67 -20.28
N GLY A 3 -16.01 -0.37 -20.19
CA GLY A 3 -17.46 -0.21 -20.28
C GLY A 3 -17.97 0.58 -19.09
N THR A 4 -19.01 1.37 -19.30
CA THR A 4 -19.73 2.03 -18.21
C THR A 4 -20.74 1.05 -17.63
N TYR A 5 -20.55 0.68 -16.35
CA TYR A 5 -21.47 -0.22 -15.66
C TYR A 5 -22.41 0.54 -14.72
N GLY A 6 -23.68 0.14 -14.73
CA GLY A 6 -24.67 0.60 -13.75
C GLY A 6 -24.59 -0.16 -12.42
N GLN A 7 -24.02 -1.38 -12.46
CA GLN A 7 -23.78 -2.21 -11.29
C GLN A 7 -22.64 -3.22 -11.51
N LEU A 8 -21.93 -3.57 -10.43
CA LEU A 8 -20.85 -4.53 -10.42
C LEU A 8 -21.04 -5.55 -9.29
N TYR A 9 -20.73 -6.80 -9.57
CA TYR A 9 -20.67 -7.88 -8.58
C TYR A 9 -19.28 -8.49 -8.62
N ALA A 10 -18.48 -8.20 -7.62
CA ALA A 10 -17.13 -8.75 -7.49
C ALA A 10 -17.15 -10.06 -6.70
N SER A 11 -16.22 -10.96 -7.01
CA SER A 11 -15.94 -12.12 -6.16
C SER A 11 -15.42 -11.65 -4.79
N PRO A 12 -15.72 -12.37 -3.71
CA PRO A 12 -15.14 -12.09 -2.40
C PRO A 12 -13.65 -12.43 -2.30
N ASN A 13 -13.11 -13.17 -3.27
CA ASN A 13 -11.74 -13.69 -3.22
C ASN A 13 -10.86 -13.10 -4.32
N LEU A 14 -9.69 -12.62 -3.93
CA LEU A 14 -8.58 -12.34 -4.83
C LEU A 14 -7.86 -13.64 -5.20
N ILE A 15 -7.44 -13.75 -6.44
CA ILE A 15 -6.70 -14.89 -6.98
C ILE A 15 -5.30 -14.42 -7.36
N ALA A 16 -4.29 -15.01 -6.74
CA ALA A 16 -2.90 -14.80 -7.13
C ALA A 16 -2.56 -15.77 -8.27
N ALA A 17 -2.22 -15.25 -9.44
CA ALA A 17 -1.83 -16.05 -10.59
C ALA A 17 -0.85 -15.30 -11.49
N ASN A 18 0.24 -15.97 -11.89
CA ASN A 18 1.25 -15.44 -12.82
C ASN A 18 1.79 -14.05 -12.39
N GLY A 19 2.13 -13.88 -11.10
CA GLY A 19 2.66 -12.62 -10.58
C GLY A 19 1.67 -11.45 -10.58
N THR A 20 0.37 -11.74 -10.66
CA THR A 20 -0.70 -10.73 -10.67
C THR A 20 -1.78 -11.09 -9.66
N TRP A 21 -2.35 -10.13 -9.00
CA TRP A 21 -3.59 -10.28 -8.26
C TRP A 21 -4.77 -10.03 -9.18
N ARG A 22 -5.76 -10.92 -9.15
CA ARG A 22 -6.93 -10.89 -10.02
C ARG A 22 -8.20 -11.00 -9.21
N LEU A 23 -9.17 -10.16 -9.56
CA LEU A 23 -10.52 -10.19 -9.00
C LEU A 23 -11.51 -10.39 -10.15
N PRO A 24 -12.21 -11.54 -10.24
CA PRO A 24 -13.27 -11.70 -11.21
C PRO A 24 -14.48 -10.89 -10.79
N PHE A 25 -15.08 -10.20 -11.73
CA PHE A 25 -16.31 -9.49 -11.51
C PHE A 25 -17.28 -9.64 -12.69
N ARG A 26 -18.56 -9.47 -12.39
CA ARG A 26 -19.61 -9.37 -13.40
C ARG A 26 -20.14 -7.94 -13.41
N GLY A 27 -20.13 -7.32 -14.57
CA GLY A 27 -20.67 -5.98 -14.79
C GLY A 27 -21.97 -6.02 -15.58
N TYR A 28 -22.88 -5.13 -15.28
CA TYR A 28 -24.13 -4.91 -16.02
C TYR A 28 -24.27 -3.44 -16.36
N GLN A 29 -24.81 -3.12 -17.53
CA GLN A 29 -25.05 -1.73 -17.95
C GLN A 29 -26.19 -1.07 -17.15
N ARG A 30 -27.15 -1.86 -16.70
CA ARG A 30 -28.29 -1.37 -15.90
C ARG A 30 -27.96 -1.18 -14.43
N ARG A 31 -28.75 -0.34 -13.76
CA ARG A 31 -28.65 -0.11 -12.31
C ARG A 31 -29.16 -1.29 -11.49
N HIS A 32 -28.70 -1.42 -10.24
CA HIS A 32 -29.07 -2.51 -9.33
C HIS A 32 -30.57 -2.59 -9.01
N ASP A 33 -31.26 -1.46 -8.93
CA ASP A 33 -32.67 -1.33 -8.59
C ASP A 33 -33.63 -1.50 -9.80
N PHE A 34 -33.11 -1.93 -10.94
CA PHE A 34 -33.90 -2.10 -12.14
C PHE A 34 -34.72 -3.42 -12.07
N LEU A 35 -35.83 -3.36 -11.30
CA LEU A 35 -36.80 -4.43 -11.19
C LEU A 35 -38.06 -4.07 -12.02
N ARG A 36 -38.10 -4.42 -13.30
CA ARG A 36 -39.37 -4.48 -14.04
C ARG A 36 -39.88 -5.92 -14.07
N ARG A 37 -41.02 -6.16 -13.38
CA ARG A 37 -41.71 -7.44 -13.49
C ARG A 37 -42.14 -7.64 -14.95
N GLY A 38 -41.80 -8.81 -15.53
CA GLY A 38 -42.26 -9.22 -16.85
C GLY A 38 -41.46 -8.69 -18.04
N ALA A 39 -40.33 -7.98 -17.83
CA ALA A 39 -39.45 -7.63 -18.90
C ALA A 39 -38.47 -8.77 -19.22
N SER A 40 -38.33 -9.12 -20.50
CA SER A 40 -37.19 -9.89 -20.98
C SER A 40 -35.94 -9.02 -20.79
N TYR A 41 -35.00 -9.47 -20.00
CA TYR A 41 -33.75 -8.76 -19.78
C TYR A 41 -32.78 -9.19 -20.90
N PRO A 42 -32.32 -8.27 -21.73
CA PRO A 42 -31.20 -8.61 -22.61
C PRO A 42 -30.02 -9.04 -21.76
N GLU A 43 -29.24 -9.98 -22.25
CA GLU A 43 -27.98 -10.39 -21.65
C GLU A 43 -26.98 -9.25 -21.78
N ASP A 44 -27.04 -8.27 -20.87
CA ASP A 44 -26.21 -7.08 -20.82
C ASP A 44 -25.06 -7.21 -19.83
N GLY A 45 -24.87 -8.43 -19.30
CA GLY A 45 -23.81 -8.73 -18.35
C GLY A 45 -22.57 -9.33 -18.99
N GLU A 46 -21.41 -8.91 -18.54
CA GLU A 46 -20.14 -9.48 -18.96
C GLU A 46 -19.28 -9.87 -17.75
N PHE A 47 -18.46 -10.92 -17.92
CA PHE A 47 -17.44 -11.30 -16.94
C PHE A 47 -16.12 -10.66 -17.33
N ARG A 48 -15.45 -10.04 -16.34
CA ARG A 48 -14.12 -9.45 -16.50
C ARG A 48 -13.23 -9.74 -15.32
N TRP A 49 -11.96 -9.43 -15.51
CA TRP A 49 -10.93 -9.46 -14.48
C TRP A 49 -10.44 -8.04 -14.22
N ALA A 50 -10.46 -7.63 -12.96
CA ALA A 50 -9.64 -6.54 -12.50
C ALA A 50 -8.29 -7.11 -12.05
N CYS A 51 -7.19 -6.52 -12.51
CA CYS A 51 -5.85 -7.05 -12.29
C CYS A 51 -4.96 -5.98 -11.69
N TRP A 52 -4.13 -6.38 -10.74
CA TRP A 52 -3.15 -5.53 -10.07
C TRP A 52 -1.81 -6.24 -9.95
N GLU A 53 -0.74 -5.48 -9.85
CA GLU A 53 0.54 -5.98 -9.39
C GLU A 53 0.41 -6.45 -7.92
N PRO A 54 1.26 -7.39 -7.46
CA PRO A 54 1.21 -7.90 -6.10
C PRO A 54 1.26 -6.78 -5.06
N ASP A 55 0.38 -6.85 -4.07
CA ASP A 55 0.27 -5.91 -2.95
C ASP A 55 0.03 -4.43 -3.34
N ARG A 56 -0.51 -4.17 -4.57
CA ARG A 56 -0.77 -2.84 -5.13
C ARG A 56 -2.24 -2.52 -5.36
N LEU A 57 -3.14 -3.19 -4.64
CA LEU A 57 -4.58 -2.93 -4.74
C LEU A 57 -4.94 -1.50 -4.31
N ALA A 58 -4.28 -1.02 -3.27
CA ALA A 58 -4.41 0.34 -2.74
C ALA A 58 -3.05 0.87 -2.31
N GLY A 59 -2.96 2.17 -2.05
CA GLY A 59 -1.72 2.78 -1.56
C GLY A 59 -1.97 4.21 -1.08
N ILE A 60 -1.06 4.69 -0.23
CA ILE A 60 -1.02 6.07 0.24
C ILE A 60 -0.17 6.89 -0.72
N GLU A 61 -0.72 7.96 -1.27
CA GLU A 61 -0.06 8.79 -2.27
C GLU A 61 0.14 10.22 -1.76
N ALA A 62 1.36 10.74 -1.94
CA ALA A 62 1.69 12.14 -1.79
C ALA A 62 2.03 12.73 -3.16
N LYS A 63 1.19 13.65 -3.66
CA LYS A 63 1.41 14.36 -4.94
C LYS A 63 2.51 15.43 -4.86
N ALA A 64 2.78 15.91 -3.66
CA ALA A 64 3.89 16.79 -3.29
C ALA A 64 4.56 16.17 -2.08
N GLU A 65 4.71 16.90 -0.99
CA GLU A 65 5.25 16.38 0.26
C GLU A 65 4.12 15.82 1.14
N GLY A 66 4.38 14.70 1.81
CA GLY A 66 3.46 14.06 2.73
C GLY A 66 4.17 13.21 3.78
N ARG A 67 3.50 13.02 4.90
CA ARG A 67 3.99 12.18 6.00
C ARG A 67 2.87 11.28 6.50
N VAL A 68 3.18 10.03 6.74
CA VAL A 68 2.27 9.06 7.35
C VAL A 68 3.00 8.28 8.43
N THR A 69 2.33 8.06 9.57
CA THR A 69 2.81 7.18 10.63
C THR A 69 1.82 6.01 10.75
N LEU A 70 2.32 4.80 10.64
CA LEU A 70 1.54 3.59 10.84
C LEU A 70 1.46 3.27 12.32
N ILE A 71 0.41 2.54 12.71
CA ILE A 71 0.26 2.02 14.06
C ILE A 71 1.40 1.06 14.40
N GLU A 72 1.66 0.94 15.67
CA GLU A 72 2.66 0.04 16.23
C GLU A 72 2.47 -1.39 15.79
N ARG A 73 3.60 -2.06 15.62
CA ARG A 73 3.67 -3.49 15.32
C ARG A 73 4.94 -4.12 15.87
N PRO A 74 4.96 -5.42 16.15
CA PRO A 74 6.18 -6.11 16.52
C PRO A 74 7.20 -6.05 15.40
N CYS A 75 8.46 -5.71 15.75
CA CYS A 75 9.59 -5.77 14.82
C CYS A 75 10.14 -7.19 14.78
N SER A 76 10.27 -7.77 13.58
CA SER A 76 10.85 -9.11 13.41
C SER A 76 12.36 -9.14 13.61
N GLY A 77 13.02 -7.99 13.60
CA GLY A 77 14.48 -7.85 13.66
C GLY A 77 15.20 -8.16 12.35
N ARG A 78 14.47 -8.17 11.24
CA ARG A 78 15.04 -8.39 9.90
C ARG A 78 15.25 -7.06 9.19
N GLU A 79 14.53 -6.84 8.12
CA GLU A 79 14.60 -5.65 7.29
C GLU A 79 13.22 -5.00 7.18
N LEU A 80 13.16 -3.69 6.96
CA LEU A 80 11.95 -2.99 6.56
C LEU A 80 11.87 -2.98 5.03
N LEU A 81 10.97 -3.77 4.46
CA LEU A 81 10.75 -3.86 3.03
C LEU A 81 9.55 -2.99 2.61
N LEU A 82 9.72 -2.22 1.55
CA LEU A 82 8.69 -1.35 0.99
C LEU A 82 8.30 -1.76 -0.42
N ASN A 83 7.01 -1.72 -0.69
CA ASN A 83 6.43 -1.75 -2.04
C ASN A 83 5.96 -0.34 -2.37
N PHE A 84 6.60 0.30 -3.36
CA PHE A 84 6.36 1.71 -3.65
C PHE A 84 6.61 2.06 -5.12
N ARG A 85 6.17 3.26 -5.49
CA ARG A 85 6.49 3.91 -6.76
C ARG A 85 6.69 5.40 -6.52
N THR A 86 7.72 5.99 -7.15
CA THR A 86 7.96 7.43 -7.12
C THR A 86 7.88 8.03 -8.52
N ALA A 87 7.62 9.34 -8.61
CA ALA A 87 7.93 10.12 -9.82
C ALA A 87 9.45 10.14 -10.05
N PRO A 88 9.94 10.54 -11.25
CA PRO A 88 11.38 10.61 -11.52
C PRO A 88 12.17 11.49 -10.54
N ASP A 89 11.54 12.54 -10.00
CA ASP A 89 12.08 13.45 -8.98
C ASP A 89 11.49 13.19 -7.59
N GLY A 90 10.76 12.08 -7.42
CA GLY A 90 10.13 11.68 -6.17
C GLY A 90 11.01 10.78 -5.31
N TRP A 91 10.66 10.66 -4.05
CA TRP A 91 11.38 9.81 -3.09
C TRP A 91 10.51 9.42 -1.90
N ILE A 92 10.96 8.37 -1.20
CA ILE A 92 10.46 7.98 0.13
C ILE A 92 11.65 7.86 1.08
N LYS A 93 11.46 8.30 2.32
CA LYS A 93 12.33 8.01 3.46
C LYS A 93 11.52 7.35 4.56
N ALA A 94 12.14 6.43 5.30
CA ALA A 94 11.53 5.76 6.43
C ALA A 94 12.24 6.13 7.73
N GLU A 95 11.47 6.28 8.82
CA GLU A 95 11.97 6.33 10.19
C GLU A 95 11.32 5.21 10.99
N ILE A 96 12.03 4.66 11.94
CA ILE A 96 11.48 3.81 12.98
C ILE A 96 11.37 4.65 14.25
N VAL A 97 10.16 4.79 14.76
CA VAL A 97 9.88 5.69 15.87
C VAL A 97 9.40 4.92 17.09
N GLN A 98 9.72 5.47 18.26
CA GLN A 98 9.28 4.92 19.52
C GLN A 98 7.76 4.91 19.62
N THR A 99 7.25 3.99 20.39
CA THR A 99 5.82 3.77 20.60
C THR A 99 5.13 4.98 21.22
N ILE A 100 4.03 5.42 20.63
CA ILE A 100 3.21 6.50 21.17
C ILE A 100 2.15 5.88 22.08
N HIS A 101 2.36 5.93 23.39
CA HIS A 101 1.34 5.45 24.33
C HIS A 101 0.34 6.54 24.72
N THR A 102 0.67 7.83 24.53
CA THR A 102 -0.21 8.96 24.91
C THR A 102 0.08 10.19 24.03
N PRO A 103 -0.88 10.71 23.24
CA PRO A 103 -0.76 12.03 22.63
C PRO A 103 -0.82 13.13 23.72
N PRO A 104 -0.09 14.26 23.59
CA PRO A 104 0.67 14.74 22.45
C PRO A 104 2.19 14.72 22.65
N GLN A 105 2.78 13.62 23.03
CA GLN A 105 4.23 13.55 23.19
C GLN A 105 4.95 13.57 21.82
N PRO A 106 6.07 14.28 21.68
CA PRO A 106 6.89 14.20 20.47
C PRO A 106 7.37 12.77 20.30
N VAL A 107 7.16 12.24 19.08
CA VAL A 107 7.58 10.90 18.73
C VAL A 107 9.01 10.98 18.24
N GLU A 108 9.93 10.46 19.03
CA GLU A 108 11.34 10.40 18.71
C GLU A 108 11.66 9.15 17.88
N ALA A 109 12.60 9.27 16.95
CA ALA A 109 13.12 8.12 16.23
C ALA A 109 13.99 7.26 17.14
N HIS A 110 14.01 5.95 16.90
CA HIS A 110 15.02 5.10 17.49
C HIS A 110 16.42 5.53 16.99
N PRO A 111 17.43 5.53 17.88
CA PRO A 111 18.81 5.83 17.48
C PRO A 111 19.27 4.93 16.32
N GLY A 112 19.84 5.52 15.29
CA GLY A 112 20.26 4.81 14.07
C GLY A 112 19.17 4.66 13.01
N PHE A 113 17.91 5.06 13.29
CA PHE A 113 16.78 4.87 12.38
C PHE A 113 15.97 6.16 12.16
N SER A 114 16.61 7.29 12.30
CA SER A 114 15.99 8.62 12.11
C SER A 114 15.89 9.02 10.63
N LEU A 115 15.07 10.02 10.34
CA LEU A 115 14.97 10.62 9.02
C LEU A 115 16.30 11.18 8.49
N ALA A 116 17.15 11.70 9.38
CA ALA A 116 18.46 12.24 9.00
C ALA A 116 19.43 11.15 8.52
N GLU A 117 19.30 9.95 9.08
CA GLU A 117 20.11 8.77 8.74
C GLU A 117 19.53 7.98 7.57
N ALA A 118 18.23 8.13 7.29
CA ALA A 118 17.52 7.40 6.25
C ALA A 118 17.99 7.79 4.84
N GLU A 119 18.23 6.78 4.01
CA GLU A 119 18.51 6.95 2.59
C GLU A 119 17.23 7.15 1.78
N LEU A 120 17.37 7.77 0.61
CA LEU A 120 16.25 7.97 -0.31
C LEU A 120 15.94 6.67 -1.05
N LEU A 121 14.69 6.26 -1.04
CA LEU A 121 14.16 5.23 -1.92
C LEU A 121 13.49 5.91 -3.11
N THR A 122 13.87 5.53 -4.33
CA THR A 122 13.38 6.12 -5.58
C THR A 122 13.07 5.03 -6.60
N GLY A 123 12.19 5.33 -7.56
CA GLY A 123 11.85 4.41 -8.64
C GLY A 123 10.57 3.62 -8.38
N ASP A 124 10.55 2.37 -8.81
CA ASP A 124 9.40 1.47 -8.75
C ASP A 124 9.86 0.08 -8.28
N SER A 125 9.52 -0.30 -7.07
CA SER A 125 9.91 -1.58 -6.48
C SER A 125 8.76 -2.22 -5.71
N ILE A 126 8.65 -3.55 -5.81
CA ILE A 126 7.67 -4.33 -5.03
C ILE A 126 8.22 -4.78 -3.68
N SER A 127 9.53 -4.74 -3.48
CA SER A 127 10.18 -5.19 -2.24
C SER A 127 11.61 -4.64 -2.17
N GLU A 128 11.76 -3.42 -1.68
CA GLU A 128 13.08 -2.80 -1.49
C GLU A 128 13.31 -2.50 -0.01
N ALA A 129 14.49 -2.83 0.47
CA ALA A 129 14.86 -2.60 1.86
C ALA A 129 15.16 -1.13 2.13
N ALA A 130 14.54 -0.55 3.15
CA ALA A 130 14.92 0.74 3.69
C ALA A 130 16.34 0.66 4.27
N ARG A 131 17.10 1.75 4.11
CA ARG A 131 18.49 1.84 4.59
C ARG A 131 18.70 3.09 5.41
N TRP A 132 19.55 2.94 6.43
CA TRP A 132 20.01 4.01 7.29
C TRP A 132 21.55 3.96 7.32
N GLN A 133 22.22 4.90 6.67
CA GLN A 133 23.70 4.91 6.56
C GLN A 133 24.27 3.58 6.04
N GLY A 134 23.64 2.98 5.02
CA GLY A 134 24.02 1.69 4.43
C GLY A 134 23.52 0.45 5.17
N GLN A 135 22.92 0.60 6.35
CA GLN A 135 22.44 -0.52 7.18
C GLN A 135 20.96 -0.81 6.91
N THR A 136 20.60 -2.08 6.80
CA THR A 136 19.21 -2.58 6.69
C THR A 136 18.76 -3.38 7.90
N ASP A 137 19.71 -3.87 8.72
CA ASP A 137 19.47 -4.80 9.82
C ASP A 137 18.73 -4.12 10.98
N LEU A 138 17.63 -4.72 11.40
CA LEU A 138 16.78 -4.28 12.52
C LEU A 138 16.91 -5.18 13.75
N SER A 139 17.94 -6.02 13.83
CA SER A 139 18.11 -6.98 14.95
C SER A 139 18.15 -6.30 16.33
N ALA A 140 18.64 -5.06 16.40
CA ALA A 140 18.64 -4.28 17.64
C ALA A 140 17.21 -3.96 18.15
N LEU A 141 16.19 -4.04 17.30
CA LEU A 141 14.78 -3.76 17.62
C LEU A 141 13.94 -5.04 17.67
N ALA A 142 14.57 -6.21 17.58
CA ALA A 142 13.86 -7.48 17.52
C ALA A 142 12.98 -7.71 18.77
N GLY A 143 11.68 -7.93 18.51
CA GLY A 143 10.68 -8.14 19.58
C GLY A 143 10.13 -6.86 20.19
N GLU A 144 10.65 -5.69 19.86
CA GLU A 144 10.07 -4.42 20.28
C GLU A 144 8.84 -4.07 19.45
N ASN A 145 7.89 -3.33 20.02
CA ASN A 145 6.81 -2.71 19.27
C ASN A 145 7.29 -1.35 18.76
N VAL A 146 7.26 -1.18 17.45
CA VAL A 146 7.72 0.02 16.78
C VAL A 146 6.64 0.61 15.89
N ALA A 147 6.60 1.93 15.77
CA ALA A 147 5.81 2.62 14.76
C ALA A 147 6.71 2.99 13.58
N LEU A 148 6.16 2.92 12.37
CA LEU A 148 6.86 3.25 11.15
C LEU A 148 6.36 4.60 10.64
N ARG A 149 7.26 5.55 10.42
CA ARG A 149 6.94 6.85 9.84
C ARG A 149 7.60 6.99 8.47
N PHE A 150 6.80 7.34 7.48
CA PHE A 150 7.25 7.54 6.11
C PHE A 150 7.08 9.00 5.71
N HIS A 151 8.13 9.54 5.10
CA HIS A 151 8.11 10.83 4.43
C HIS A 151 8.13 10.57 2.93
N LEU A 152 7.15 11.11 2.22
CA LEU A 152 6.94 10.89 0.81
C LEU A 152 7.01 12.22 0.06
N TYR A 153 7.66 12.22 -1.08
CA TYR A 153 7.62 13.32 -2.03
C TYR A 153 7.34 12.76 -3.42
N LYS A 154 6.21 13.17 -4.03
CA LYS A 154 5.75 12.67 -5.33
C LYS A 154 5.84 11.14 -5.43
N ALA A 155 5.31 10.46 -4.45
CA ALA A 155 5.48 9.03 -4.27
C ALA A 155 4.18 8.37 -3.79
N LYS A 156 4.09 7.07 -4.03
CA LYS A 156 3.02 6.21 -3.56
C LYS A 156 3.60 4.99 -2.85
N LEU A 157 3.17 4.77 -1.61
CA LEU A 157 3.50 3.61 -0.80
C LEU A 157 2.31 2.64 -0.81
N PHE A 158 2.53 1.39 -1.20
CA PHE A 158 1.49 0.38 -1.32
C PHE A 158 1.46 -0.56 -0.11
N SER A 159 2.59 -1.16 0.24
CA SER A 159 2.69 -2.04 1.39
C SER A 159 4.06 -1.99 2.05
N VAL A 160 4.12 -2.46 3.29
CA VAL A 160 5.36 -2.58 4.06
C VAL A 160 5.37 -3.89 4.85
N SER A 161 6.56 -4.46 5.01
CA SER A 161 6.83 -5.63 5.85
C SER A 161 8.04 -5.36 6.74
N ILE A 162 7.96 -5.70 8.03
CA ILE A 162 9.02 -5.51 9.02
C ILE A 162 9.17 -6.75 9.90
#